data_eed1e0380e417f28f24b514cad485490
#
_entry.id   eed1e0380e417f28f24b514cad485490
#
_cell.length_a   1.000
_cell.length_b   1.000
_cell.length_c   1.000
_cell.angle_alpha   90.00
_cell.angle_beta   90.00
_cell.angle_gamma   90.00
#
_symmetry.space_group_name_H-M   'P 1'
#
loop_
_entity.id
_entity.type
_entity.pdbx_description
1 polymer ?
#
loop_
_entity_poly.entity_id
_entity_poly.type
_entity_poly.pdbx_seq_one_letter_code
_entity_poly.pdbx_strand_id
1 'polypeptide(L)'
;YTLWHTLSLHDALPILAILGKGNRYRQIELWPKTTQLLSMYVQKYRLKPKPMHQDVLFLNQRRQGFTRHGIHRLCQKYLLLALGEDKLKNLNPVHCFRHSCAIRMLGAGYSLTDIKNHLGHENLQSTMVYLKMDLSRKRELQKKFVAYTQNLTQDDKLDDLLDWEREQETLNWLDSL
;
A
#
# COMPACT_ATOMS: atom_id res chain seq x y z
N TYR A 1 -3.95 1.13 19.56
CA TYR A 1 -3.01 1.61 20.57
C TYR A 1 -1.60 1.48 20.02
N THR A 2 -0.88 2.60 19.88
CA THR A 2 0.52 2.63 19.43
C THR A 2 1.36 2.81 20.68
N LEU A 3 1.95 1.72 21.16
CA LEU A 3 2.90 1.74 22.29
C LEU A 3 4.27 2.18 21.76
N TRP A 4 4.87 3.15 22.43
CA TRP A 4 6.26 3.53 22.24
C TRP A 4 7.15 2.55 22.99
N HIS A 5 7.80 1.65 22.28
CA HIS A 5 8.96 0.98 22.79
C HIS A 5 10.11 1.21 21.81
N THR A 6 11.08 2.02 22.28
CA THR A 6 12.41 2.24 21.76
C THR A 6 12.54 2.76 20.32
N LEU A 7 12.68 4.07 20.19
CA LEU A 7 13.50 4.68 19.15
C LEU A 7 14.95 4.34 19.47
N SER A 8 15.48 3.26 18.93
CA SER A 8 16.91 2.99 18.94
C SER A 8 17.57 3.92 17.92
N LEU A 9 18.33 4.87 18.42
CA LEU A 9 19.11 5.86 17.66
C LEU A 9 20.50 5.30 17.30
N HIS A 10 20.58 4.10 16.76
CA HIS A 10 21.81 3.63 16.12
C HIS A 10 21.54 3.50 14.62
N ASP A 11 22.53 3.74 13.79
CA ASP A 11 22.66 3.79 12.31
C ASP A 11 21.63 3.07 11.42
N ALA A 12 20.63 2.43 12.00
CA ALA A 12 19.46 1.83 11.34
C ALA A 12 18.28 2.81 11.39
N LEU A 13 17.43 2.77 10.38
CA LEU A 13 16.16 3.51 10.33
C LEU A 13 15.35 3.21 11.60
N PRO A 14 14.76 4.22 12.26
CA PRO A 14 14.00 4.00 13.49
C PRO A 14 12.81 3.09 13.22
N ILE A 15 12.66 2.08 14.07
CA ILE A 15 11.61 1.07 13.99
C ILE A 15 10.46 1.46 14.90
N LEU A 16 9.25 1.49 14.35
CA LEU A 16 8.01 1.68 15.10
C LEU A 16 7.35 0.33 15.35
N ALA A 17 7.24 -0.05 16.62
CA ALA A 17 6.45 -1.23 17.01
C ALA A 17 4.97 -0.85 17.14
N ILE A 18 4.10 -1.55 16.41
CA ILE A 18 2.67 -1.32 16.39
C ILE A 18 1.95 -2.55 16.91
N LEU A 19 1.15 -2.38 17.96
CA LEU A 19 0.23 -3.40 18.44
C LEU A 19 -1.05 -3.37 17.60
N GLY A 20 -1.29 -4.42 16.82
CA GLY A 20 -2.43 -4.58 15.95
C GLY A 20 -3.59 -5.36 16.57
N LYS A 21 -4.59 -5.67 15.74
CA LYS A 21 -5.71 -6.54 16.12
C LYS A 21 -5.21 -7.93 16.51
N GLY A 22 -5.82 -8.54 17.54
CA GLY A 22 -5.41 -9.86 18.01
C GLY A 22 -4.11 -9.86 18.81
N ASN A 23 -3.74 -8.72 19.40
CA ASN A 23 -2.54 -8.57 20.25
C ASN A 23 -1.22 -8.90 19.50
N ARG A 24 -1.18 -8.71 18.19
CA ARG A 24 -0.01 -9.00 17.36
C ARG A 24 0.84 -7.75 17.18
N TYR A 25 2.12 -7.86 17.49
CA TYR A 25 3.10 -6.83 17.22
C TYR A 25 3.58 -6.92 15.77
N ARG A 26 3.76 -5.76 15.16
CA ARG A 26 4.48 -5.62 13.90
C ARG A 26 5.46 -4.46 14.00
N GLN A 27 6.59 -4.60 13.34
CA GLN A 27 7.61 -3.57 13.26
C GLN A 27 7.55 -2.93 11.87
N ILE A 28 7.63 -1.60 11.84
CA ILE A 28 7.66 -0.82 10.60
C ILE A 28 8.86 0.10 10.69
N GLU A 29 9.73 0.01 9.70
CA GLU A 29 10.81 0.98 9.51
C GLU A 29 10.22 2.31 9.06
N LEU A 30 10.63 3.38 9.70
CA LEU A 30 10.16 4.72 9.38
C LEU A 30 11.11 5.38 8.38
N TRP A 31 10.55 5.97 7.36
CA TRP A 31 11.33 6.77 6.43
C TRP A 31 11.93 7.99 7.12
N PRO A 32 13.12 8.46 6.72
CA PRO A 32 13.82 9.56 7.37
C PRO A 32 12.96 10.80 7.58
N LYS A 33 12.18 11.18 6.56
CA LYS A 33 11.27 12.32 6.65
C LYS A 33 10.12 12.11 7.66
N THR A 34 9.59 10.90 7.74
CA THR A 34 8.54 10.55 8.72
C THR A 34 9.10 10.61 10.13
N THR A 35 10.32 10.10 10.34
CA THR A 35 11.03 10.19 11.60
C THR A 35 11.25 11.64 12.04
N GLN A 36 11.72 12.48 11.13
CA GLN A 36 11.91 13.90 11.38
C GLN A 36 10.61 14.60 11.80
N LEU A 37 9.50 14.32 11.10
CA LEU A 37 8.19 14.89 11.44
C LEU A 37 7.68 14.39 12.78
N LEU A 38 7.86 13.11 13.10
CA LEU A 38 7.48 12.56 14.40
C LEU A 38 8.32 13.14 15.53
N SER A 39 9.62 13.27 15.35
CA SER A 39 10.52 13.90 16.33
C SER A 39 10.12 15.35 16.59
N MET A 40 9.84 16.11 15.52
CA MET A 40 9.36 17.48 15.64
C MET A 40 8.02 17.55 16.36
N TYR A 41 7.09 16.64 16.06
CA TYR A 41 5.81 16.57 16.76
C TYR A 41 6.00 16.31 18.25
N VAL A 42 6.81 15.32 18.61
CA VAL A 42 7.05 14.94 20.01
C VAL A 42 7.71 16.07 20.79
N GLN A 43 8.70 16.74 20.20
CA GLN A 43 9.46 17.78 20.87
C GLN A 43 8.73 19.13 20.98
N LYS A 44 7.99 19.49 19.92
CA LYS A 44 7.43 20.86 19.83
C LYS A 44 5.91 20.92 20.00
N TYR A 45 5.19 19.89 19.60
CA TYR A 45 3.73 19.97 19.49
C TYR A 45 2.97 19.01 20.41
N ARG A 46 3.60 17.90 20.81
CA ARG A 46 2.95 16.93 21.67
C ARG A 46 2.74 17.51 23.06
N LEU A 47 1.48 17.72 23.43
CA LEU A 47 1.12 18.15 24.78
C LEU A 47 1.52 17.11 25.81
N LYS A 48 1.74 17.54 27.07
CA LYS A 48 1.97 16.62 28.19
C LYS A 48 0.73 15.73 28.35
N PRO A 49 0.84 14.40 28.18
CA PRO A 49 -0.30 13.49 28.28
C PRO A 49 -0.90 13.44 29.69
N LYS A 50 -2.16 13.05 29.80
CA LYS A 50 -2.72 12.63 31.07
C LYS A 50 -2.10 11.31 31.53
N PRO A 51 -2.04 10.99 32.82
CA PRO A 51 -1.36 9.80 33.35
C PRO A 51 -1.75 8.49 32.65
N MET A 52 -3.03 8.31 32.34
CA MET A 52 -3.55 7.11 31.63
C MET A 52 -3.20 7.05 30.14
N HIS A 53 -2.57 8.09 29.58
CA HIS A 53 -2.29 8.21 28.14
C HIS A 53 -0.80 8.47 27.86
N GLN A 54 0.07 8.18 28.80
CA GLN A 54 1.51 8.42 28.67
C GLN A 54 2.13 7.64 27.52
N ASP A 55 1.67 6.41 27.31
CA ASP A 55 2.15 5.48 26.27
C ASP A 55 1.53 5.74 24.89
N VAL A 56 0.66 6.75 24.78
CA VAL A 56 0.01 7.06 23.50
C VAL A 56 0.78 8.13 22.76
N LEU A 57 1.18 7.85 21.51
CA LEU A 57 1.94 8.80 20.68
C LEU A 57 1.11 10.03 20.33
N PHE A 58 -0.03 9.84 19.68
CA PHE A 58 -0.85 10.96 19.20
C PHE A 58 -1.94 11.32 20.21
N LEU A 59 -1.94 12.59 20.61
CA LEU A 59 -2.87 13.12 21.59
C LEU A 59 -3.83 14.11 20.96
N ASN A 60 -5.06 14.08 21.43
CA ASN A 60 -6.06 15.09 21.11
C ASN A 60 -5.82 16.35 21.99
N GLN A 61 -6.61 17.41 21.74
CA GLN A 61 -6.54 18.67 22.50
C GLN A 61 -6.81 18.50 24.01
N ARG A 62 -7.50 17.40 24.40
CA ARG A 62 -7.77 17.07 25.80
C ARG A 62 -6.61 16.30 26.45
N ARG A 63 -5.46 16.14 25.79
CA ARG A 63 -4.28 15.39 26.20
C ARG A 63 -4.53 13.90 26.42
N GLN A 64 -5.45 13.36 25.64
CA GLN A 64 -5.85 11.94 25.64
C GLN A 64 -5.58 11.34 24.27
N GLY A 65 -5.44 10.03 24.18
CA GLY A 65 -5.37 9.33 22.91
C GLY A 65 -6.62 9.57 22.06
N PHE A 66 -6.45 9.59 20.76
CA PHE A 66 -7.57 9.68 19.84
C PHE A 66 -8.47 8.46 19.94
N THR A 67 -9.77 8.69 19.96
CA THR A 67 -10.75 7.63 19.72
C THR A 67 -10.80 7.29 18.23
N ARG A 68 -11.38 6.13 17.88
CA ARG A 68 -11.63 5.74 16.49
C ARG A 68 -12.39 6.82 15.72
N HIS A 69 -13.42 7.39 16.32
CA HIS A 69 -14.19 8.50 15.74
C HIS A 69 -13.38 9.78 15.59
N GLY A 70 -12.49 10.08 16.55
CA GLY A 70 -11.61 11.24 16.48
C GLY A 70 -10.67 11.17 15.28
N ILE A 71 -10.03 10.02 15.05
CA ILE A 71 -9.18 9.79 13.87
C ILE A 71 -10.01 9.87 12.58
N HIS A 72 -11.19 9.25 12.56
CA HIS A 72 -12.06 9.29 11.37
C HIS A 72 -12.41 10.73 10.99
N ARG A 73 -12.85 11.55 11.94
CA ARG A 73 -13.17 12.97 11.71
C ARG A 73 -11.97 13.77 11.24
N LEU A 74 -10.79 13.50 11.81
CA LEU A 74 -9.55 14.16 11.40
C LEU A 74 -9.23 13.84 9.94
N CYS A 75 -9.26 12.57 9.58
CA CYS A 75 -9.03 12.13 8.19
C CYS A 75 -10.08 12.74 7.23
N GLN A 76 -11.35 12.72 7.62
CA GLN A 76 -12.43 13.29 6.83
C GLN A 76 -12.21 14.78 6.57
N LYS A 77 -11.87 15.55 7.61
CA LYS A 77 -11.59 16.99 7.50
C LYS A 77 -10.51 17.28 6.46
N TYR A 78 -9.38 16.61 6.54
CA TYR A 78 -8.26 16.87 5.64
C TYR A 78 -8.49 16.33 4.22
N LEU A 79 -9.19 15.21 4.08
CA LEU A 79 -9.59 14.72 2.77
C LEU A 79 -10.61 15.63 2.10
N LEU A 80 -11.55 16.19 2.86
CA LEU A 80 -12.51 17.16 2.35
C LEU A 80 -11.81 18.41 1.80
N LEU A 81 -10.86 18.94 2.54
CA LEU A 81 -10.05 20.09 2.11
C LEU A 81 -9.22 19.80 0.85
N ALA A 82 -8.73 18.56 0.71
CA ALA A 82 -7.86 18.18 -0.40
C ALA A 82 -8.61 17.75 -1.67
N LEU A 83 -9.75 17.10 -1.54
CA LEU A 83 -10.46 16.43 -2.65
C LEU A 83 -11.82 17.05 -2.98
N GLY A 84 -12.43 17.80 -2.06
CA GLY A 84 -13.80 18.28 -2.15
C GLY A 84 -14.86 17.24 -1.78
N GLU A 85 -16.11 17.69 -1.64
CA GLU A 85 -17.22 16.86 -1.15
C GLU A 85 -17.59 15.72 -2.10
N ASP A 86 -17.62 15.99 -3.40
CA ASP A 86 -18.08 15.02 -4.38
C ASP A 86 -17.24 13.75 -4.43
N LYS A 87 -15.91 13.90 -4.31
CA LYS A 87 -14.99 12.76 -4.29
C LYS A 87 -15.01 12.00 -2.98
N LEU A 88 -15.46 12.65 -1.90
CA LEU A 88 -15.46 12.06 -0.56
C LEU A 88 -16.72 11.22 -0.27
N LYS A 89 -17.83 11.44 -0.97
CA LYS A 89 -19.15 10.81 -0.70
C LYS A 89 -19.09 9.28 -0.57
N ASN A 90 -18.23 8.62 -1.37
CA ASN A 90 -18.14 7.16 -1.45
C ASN A 90 -16.84 6.59 -0.85
N LEU A 91 -16.06 7.42 -0.14
CA LEU A 91 -14.78 7.01 0.38
C LEU A 91 -14.82 6.83 1.90
N ASN A 92 -14.20 5.73 2.38
CA ASN A 92 -13.89 5.62 3.80
C ASN A 92 -12.62 6.41 4.11
N PRO A 93 -12.69 7.52 4.88
CA PRO A 93 -11.56 8.43 5.08
C PRO A 93 -10.30 7.76 5.62
N VAL A 94 -10.42 6.80 6.52
CA VAL A 94 -9.27 6.11 7.12
C VAL A 94 -8.70 5.08 6.16
N HIS A 95 -9.56 4.34 5.45
CA HIS A 95 -9.12 3.32 4.50
C HIS A 95 -8.45 3.90 3.26
N CYS A 96 -8.80 5.13 2.85
CA CYS A 96 -8.15 5.81 1.73
C CYS A 96 -6.63 5.93 1.91
N PHE A 97 -6.16 6.33 3.09
CA PHE A 97 -4.73 6.42 3.37
C PHE A 97 -4.06 5.05 3.29
N ARG A 98 -4.72 4.03 3.83
CA ARG A 98 -4.22 2.66 3.79
C ARG A 98 -4.12 2.11 2.35
N HIS A 99 -5.16 2.34 1.55
CA HIS A 99 -5.17 1.96 0.13
C HIS A 99 -4.10 2.69 -0.66
N SER A 100 -3.96 4.01 -0.45
CA SER A 100 -2.93 4.82 -1.10
C SER A 100 -1.52 4.35 -0.76
N CYS A 101 -1.28 3.97 0.49
CA CYS A 101 0.00 3.38 0.91
C CYS A 101 0.28 2.07 0.15
N ALA A 102 -0.69 1.15 0.11
CA ALA A 102 -0.55 -0.13 -0.58
C ALA A 102 -0.25 0.04 -2.08
N ILE A 103 -0.98 0.93 -2.76
CA ILE A 103 -0.79 1.20 -4.20
C ILE A 103 0.60 1.81 -4.46
N ARG A 104 1.05 2.72 -3.60
CA ARG A 104 2.40 3.31 -3.74
C ARG A 104 3.50 2.29 -3.50
N MET A 105 3.36 1.42 -2.52
CA MET A 105 4.31 0.32 -2.29
C MET A 105 4.34 -0.63 -3.49
N LEU A 106 3.19 -0.98 -4.05
CA LEU A 106 3.09 -1.82 -5.24
C LEU A 106 3.77 -1.16 -6.45
N GLY A 107 3.51 0.13 -6.67
CA GLY A 107 4.16 0.93 -7.72
C GLY A 107 5.68 1.07 -7.53
N ALA A 108 6.16 1.05 -6.29
CA ALA A 108 7.58 1.04 -5.94
C ALA A 108 8.22 -0.36 -6.06
N GLY A 109 7.47 -1.40 -6.44
CA GLY A 109 7.98 -2.75 -6.69
C GLY A 109 7.98 -3.67 -5.47
N TYR A 110 7.38 -3.28 -4.35
CA TYR A 110 7.23 -4.16 -3.18
C TYR A 110 6.38 -5.38 -3.51
N SER A 111 6.75 -6.53 -2.93
CA SER A 111 5.95 -7.75 -3.08
C SER A 111 4.61 -7.64 -2.34
N LEU A 112 3.62 -8.44 -2.73
CA LEU A 112 2.34 -8.50 -2.00
C LEU A 112 2.52 -8.95 -0.56
N THR A 113 3.52 -9.78 -0.30
CA THR A 113 3.84 -10.26 1.04
C THR A 113 4.37 -9.11 1.91
N ASP A 114 5.24 -8.26 1.37
CA ASP A 114 5.75 -7.09 2.07
C ASP A 114 4.63 -6.10 2.38
N ILE A 115 3.76 -5.85 1.40
CA ILE A 115 2.59 -4.98 1.57
C ILE A 115 1.64 -5.55 2.62
N LYS A 116 1.36 -6.86 2.59
CA LYS A 116 0.55 -7.55 3.59
C LYS A 116 1.12 -7.35 4.99
N ASN A 117 2.42 -7.60 5.16
CA ASN A 117 3.11 -7.48 6.45
C ASN A 117 3.12 -6.03 6.94
N HIS A 118 3.44 -5.09 6.07
CA HIS A 118 3.44 -3.64 6.37
C HIS A 118 2.05 -3.17 6.82
N LEU A 119 0.99 -3.57 6.12
CA LEU A 119 -0.38 -3.21 6.47
C LEU A 119 -0.94 -4.03 7.64
N GLY A 120 -0.33 -5.17 7.98
CA GLY A 120 -0.82 -6.09 9.00
C GLY A 120 -2.13 -6.77 8.58
N HIS A 121 -2.25 -7.16 7.32
CA HIS A 121 -3.37 -7.97 6.85
C HIS A 121 -3.19 -9.42 7.30
N GLU A 122 -4.21 -10.01 7.92
CA GLU A 122 -4.19 -11.42 8.31
C GLU A 122 -4.16 -12.33 7.08
N ASN A 123 -4.93 -11.97 6.05
CA ASN A 123 -5.07 -12.73 4.81
C ASN A 123 -4.48 -11.97 3.62
N LEU A 124 -3.75 -12.67 2.76
CA LEU A 124 -3.20 -12.16 1.50
C LEU A 124 -4.32 -11.71 0.54
N GLN A 125 -5.49 -12.35 0.60
CA GLN A 125 -6.67 -12.00 -0.18
C GLN A 125 -7.02 -10.51 -0.09
N SER A 126 -6.92 -9.93 1.11
CA SER A 126 -7.16 -8.51 1.34
C SER A 126 -6.15 -7.61 0.64
N THR A 127 -4.97 -8.14 0.31
CA THR A 127 -3.90 -7.40 -0.39
C THR A 127 -3.96 -7.63 -1.90
N MET A 128 -4.50 -8.77 -2.36
CA MET A 128 -4.65 -9.08 -3.78
C MET A 128 -5.55 -8.09 -4.54
N VAL A 129 -6.46 -7.42 -3.82
CA VAL A 129 -7.31 -6.37 -4.40
C VAL A 129 -6.47 -5.29 -5.09
N TYR A 130 -5.29 -4.99 -4.56
CA TYR A 130 -4.40 -3.95 -5.12
C TYR A 130 -3.77 -4.36 -6.46
N LEU A 131 -3.60 -5.66 -6.74
CA LEU A 131 -3.14 -6.13 -8.06
C LEU A 131 -4.10 -5.75 -9.18
N LYS A 132 -5.41 -5.74 -8.89
CA LYS A 132 -6.42 -5.36 -9.88
C LYS A 132 -6.38 -3.88 -10.21
N MET A 133 -5.84 -3.07 -9.30
CA MET A 133 -5.79 -1.60 -9.43
C MET A 133 -4.48 -1.10 -10.07
N ASP A 134 -3.44 -1.94 -10.17
CA ASP A 134 -2.15 -1.56 -10.75
C ASP A 134 -2.16 -1.67 -12.29
N LEU A 135 -2.84 -0.73 -12.91
CA LEU A 135 -2.88 -0.61 -14.38
C LEU A 135 -1.51 -0.25 -14.99
N SER A 136 -0.69 0.48 -14.27
CA SER A 136 0.64 0.90 -14.73
C SER A 136 1.56 -0.30 -14.90
N ARG A 137 1.59 -1.17 -13.88
CA ARG A 137 2.37 -2.42 -13.93
C ARG A 137 1.88 -3.38 -15.01
N LYS A 138 0.56 -3.48 -15.20
CA LYS A 138 -0.01 -4.29 -16.29
C LYS A 138 0.43 -3.79 -17.66
N ARG A 139 0.40 -2.47 -17.88
CA ARG A 139 0.87 -1.85 -19.12
C ARG A 139 2.37 -2.05 -19.34
N GLU A 140 3.18 -1.96 -18.29
CA GLU A 140 4.63 -2.21 -18.38
C GLU A 140 4.94 -3.67 -18.72
N LEU A 141 4.26 -4.62 -18.06
CA LEU A 141 4.39 -6.04 -18.37
C LEU A 141 3.94 -6.35 -19.81
N GLN A 142 2.84 -5.74 -20.25
CA GLN A 142 2.39 -5.88 -21.62
C GLN A 142 3.40 -5.33 -22.63
N LYS A 143 4.00 -4.16 -22.37
CA LYS A 143 5.06 -3.61 -23.21
C LYS A 143 6.28 -4.54 -23.27
N LYS A 144 6.72 -5.09 -22.15
CA LYS A 144 7.82 -6.07 -22.10
C LYS A 144 7.49 -7.32 -22.88
N PHE A 145 6.27 -7.82 -22.75
CA PHE A 145 5.81 -9.00 -23.52
C PHE A 145 5.79 -8.72 -25.01
N VAL A 146 5.24 -7.57 -25.45
CA VAL A 146 5.23 -7.17 -26.86
C VAL A 146 6.66 -7.02 -27.39
N ALA A 147 7.56 -6.38 -26.66
CA ALA A 147 8.95 -6.26 -27.06
C ALA A 147 9.66 -7.62 -27.17
N TYR A 148 9.39 -8.52 -26.24
CA TYR A 148 9.90 -9.88 -26.28
C TYR A 148 9.40 -10.66 -27.50
N THR A 149 8.10 -10.60 -27.79
CA THR A 149 7.51 -11.26 -28.96
C THR A 149 8.02 -10.67 -30.26
N GLN A 150 8.18 -9.34 -30.35
CA GLN A 150 8.76 -8.68 -31.53
C GLN A 150 10.21 -9.11 -31.78
N ASN A 151 11.01 -9.31 -30.73
CA ASN A 151 12.38 -9.83 -30.88
C ASN A 151 12.39 -11.29 -31.34
N LEU A 152 11.41 -12.10 -30.95
CA LEU A 152 11.29 -13.47 -31.41
C LEU A 152 10.85 -13.55 -32.88
N THR A 153 10.01 -12.61 -33.34
CA THR A 153 9.53 -12.57 -34.72
C THR A 153 10.57 -12.05 -35.73
N GLN A 154 11.69 -11.50 -35.26
CA GLN A 154 12.83 -11.14 -36.13
C GLN A 154 13.73 -12.34 -36.44
N ASP A 155 13.53 -13.48 -35.82
CA ASP A 155 14.22 -14.74 -36.16
C ASP A 155 13.41 -15.42 -37.26
N ASP A 156 13.98 -15.53 -38.50
CA ASP A 156 13.35 -16.08 -39.75
C ASP A 156 12.71 -17.47 -39.59
N LYS A 157 12.92 -18.12 -38.47
CA LYS A 157 12.30 -19.42 -38.11
C LYS A 157 10.86 -19.32 -37.63
N LEU A 158 10.34 -18.13 -37.35
CA LEU A 158 8.98 -17.96 -36.85
C LEU A 158 7.94 -17.81 -37.95
N ASP A 159 8.33 -17.35 -39.13
CA ASP A 159 7.45 -17.31 -40.28
C ASP A 159 6.97 -18.72 -40.72
N ASP A 160 7.81 -19.74 -40.54
CA ASP A 160 7.45 -21.13 -40.74
C ASP A 160 6.47 -21.67 -39.68
N LEU A 161 6.48 -21.14 -38.45
CA LEU A 161 5.59 -21.53 -37.36
C LEU A 161 4.27 -20.75 -37.33
N LEU A 162 4.22 -19.61 -38.04
CA LEU A 162 3.01 -18.78 -38.13
C LEU A 162 2.13 -19.14 -39.35
N ASP A 163 2.52 -20.13 -40.14
CA ASP A 163 1.72 -20.65 -41.25
C ASP A 163 0.49 -21.49 -40.79
N TRP A 164 0.19 -21.42 -39.47
CA TRP A 164 -1.00 -22.04 -38.86
C TRP A 164 -2.32 -21.52 -39.43
N GLU A 165 -2.35 -20.32 -40.03
CA GLU A 165 -3.51 -19.79 -40.76
C GLU A 165 -3.85 -20.58 -42.03
N ARG A 166 -2.91 -21.39 -42.54
CA ARG A 166 -3.10 -22.25 -43.72
C ARG A 166 -3.45 -23.69 -43.40
N GLU A 167 -3.34 -24.12 -42.16
CA GLU A 167 -3.71 -25.47 -41.78
C GLU A 167 -5.20 -25.55 -41.52
N GLN A 168 -5.93 -25.94 -42.57
CA GLN A 168 -7.38 -26.15 -42.59
C GLN A 168 -7.84 -27.11 -41.48
N GLU A 169 -6.99 -28.05 -41.07
CA GLU A 169 -7.26 -29.00 -39.98
C GLU A 169 -7.33 -28.32 -38.61
N THR A 170 -6.46 -27.33 -38.33
CA THR A 170 -6.45 -26.58 -37.06
C THR A 170 -7.70 -25.70 -36.94
N LEU A 171 -8.11 -25.07 -38.04
CA LEU A 171 -9.33 -24.28 -38.09
C LEU A 171 -10.58 -25.17 -37.89
N ASN A 172 -10.64 -26.33 -38.53
CA ASN A 172 -11.75 -27.28 -38.38
C ASN A 172 -11.83 -27.86 -36.96
N TRP A 173 -10.69 -28.02 -36.27
CA TRP A 173 -10.67 -28.44 -34.88
C TRP A 173 -11.20 -27.33 -33.93
N LEU A 174 -10.84 -26.09 -34.17
CA LEU A 174 -11.33 -24.93 -33.38
C LEU A 174 -12.85 -24.73 -33.54
N ASP A 175 -13.38 -24.96 -34.76
CA ASP A 175 -14.81 -24.87 -35.02
C ASP A 175 -15.62 -26.04 -34.43
N SER A 176 -14.94 -27.11 -33.98
CA SER A 176 -15.55 -28.27 -33.34
C SER A 176 -15.63 -28.20 -31.83
N LEU A 177 -15.02 -27.17 -31.18
CA LEU A 177 -15.04 -26.90 -29.75
C LEU A 177 -16.22 -26.02 -29.35
#